data_718d36f9a267864d29408f41d47276a7
#
_entry.id   718d36f9a267864d29408f41d47276a7
#
_cell.length_a   1.000
_cell.length_b   1.000
_cell.length_c   1.000
_cell.angle_alpha   90.00
_cell.angle_beta   90.00
_cell.angle_gamma   90.00
#
_symmetry.space_group_name_H-M   'P 1'
#
loop_
_entity.id
_entity.type
_entity.pdbx_description
1 polymer ?
#
loop_
_entity_poly.entity_id
_entity_poly.type
_entity_poly.pdbx_seq_one_letter_code
_entity_poly.pdbx_strand_id
1 'polypeptide(L)'
;MAPLWRPSPNFGPRRNGARPDLIVLHYTAMPLAGALDRLCDPAAEVSAHYLIARDGRVYHLVDEAERAWHAGAGCWGTVGDVNSRSIGIELDNRGDEPFAAPLMAALEALLGGVMARWAMPPERVIGHSDMAPGRKGDPGRRFDWRRLARSGLSVWPGPGSAAPDPAAFRAAALRFGYGADWPMDAVLDAFRQRFRPWATGPLSAGDMGAMLDLARRFPVDRGGAAF
;
A
#
# COMPACT_ATOMS: atom_id res chain seq x y z
N MET A 1 8.28 -21.09 -4.12
CA MET A 1 7.14 -22.05 -4.10
C MET A 1 5.96 -21.40 -4.78
N ALA A 2 5.12 -22.20 -5.49
CA ALA A 2 3.87 -21.67 -6.04
C ALA A 2 2.90 -21.30 -4.90
N PRO A 3 2.08 -20.24 -5.06
CA PRO A 3 1.04 -19.89 -4.10
C PRO A 3 0.03 -21.03 -3.89
N LEU A 4 -0.44 -21.20 -2.66
CA LEU A 4 -1.47 -22.15 -2.30
C LEU A 4 -2.84 -21.57 -2.65
N TRP A 5 -3.58 -22.22 -3.52
CA TRP A 5 -4.94 -21.78 -3.88
C TRP A 5 -5.93 -22.05 -2.74
N ARG A 6 -6.54 -20.99 -2.21
CA ARG A 6 -7.63 -21.05 -1.20
C ARG A 6 -8.67 -19.98 -1.55
N PRO A 7 -9.62 -20.26 -2.44
CA PRO A 7 -10.49 -19.24 -2.99
C PRO A 7 -11.42 -18.61 -1.96
N SER A 8 -11.47 -17.25 -2.01
CA SER A 8 -12.48 -16.44 -1.33
C SER A 8 -13.71 -16.30 -2.24
N PRO A 9 -14.95 -16.34 -1.71
CA PRO A 9 -16.15 -16.00 -2.46
C PRO A 9 -16.36 -14.47 -2.59
N ASN A 10 -15.59 -13.66 -1.89
CA ASN A 10 -15.78 -12.20 -1.74
C ASN A 10 -15.06 -11.44 -2.85
N PHE A 11 -15.54 -11.52 -4.07
CA PHE A 11 -14.99 -10.78 -5.21
C PHE A 11 -16.07 -10.45 -6.23
N GLY A 12 -15.72 -9.68 -7.23
CA GLY A 12 -16.59 -9.38 -8.37
C GLY A 12 -15.76 -8.85 -9.54
N PRO A 13 -16.39 -8.51 -10.66
CA PRO A 13 -15.67 -7.96 -11.80
C PRO A 13 -15.07 -6.58 -11.45
N ARG A 14 -13.92 -6.26 -12.03
CA ARG A 14 -13.36 -4.89 -11.96
C ARG A 14 -14.30 -3.93 -12.70
N ARG A 15 -14.68 -2.85 -12.02
CA ARG A 15 -15.64 -1.88 -12.55
C ARG A 15 -15.06 -1.12 -13.74
N ASN A 16 -15.91 -0.83 -14.72
CA ASN A 16 -15.56 -0.05 -15.92
C ASN A 16 -14.40 -0.65 -16.74
N GLY A 17 -14.21 -1.98 -16.70
CA GLY A 17 -13.11 -2.63 -17.41
C GLY A 17 -11.71 -2.26 -16.88
N ALA A 18 -11.63 -1.74 -15.64
CA ALA A 18 -10.37 -1.31 -15.04
C ALA A 18 -9.36 -2.46 -14.94
N ARG A 19 -8.10 -2.13 -15.14
CA ARG A 19 -6.97 -3.04 -14.92
C ARG A 19 -6.23 -2.62 -13.65
N PRO A 20 -5.63 -3.56 -12.90
CA PRO A 20 -4.84 -3.21 -11.74
C PRO A 20 -3.57 -2.46 -12.14
N ASP A 21 -3.34 -1.33 -11.48
CA ASP A 21 -2.16 -0.48 -11.63
C ASP A 21 -1.61 0.01 -10.28
N LEU A 22 -2.16 -0.53 -9.17
CA LEU A 22 -1.71 -0.32 -7.81
C LEU A 22 -1.53 -1.66 -7.09
N ILE A 23 -0.62 -1.71 -6.12
CA ILE A 23 -0.56 -2.77 -5.11
C ILE A 23 -0.76 -2.10 -3.75
N VAL A 24 -1.71 -2.63 -2.96
CA VAL A 24 -1.99 -2.14 -1.61
C VAL A 24 -1.57 -3.20 -0.60
N LEU A 25 -0.67 -2.81 0.31
CA LEU A 25 -0.18 -3.67 1.39
C LEU A 25 -0.98 -3.44 2.67
N HIS A 26 -1.35 -4.56 3.31
CA HIS A 26 -2.10 -4.63 4.56
C HIS A 26 -1.38 -5.48 5.60
N TYR A 27 -1.82 -5.42 6.85
CA TYR A 27 -1.56 -6.46 7.83
C TYR A 27 -2.88 -7.03 8.36
N THR A 28 -2.87 -8.31 8.73
CA THR A 28 -4.09 -9.04 9.15
C THR A 28 -4.66 -8.59 10.49
N ALA A 29 -3.85 -7.97 11.36
CA ALA A 29 -4.18 -7.62 12.77
C ALA A 29 -4.63 -8.83 13.62
N MET A 30 -4.61 -10.03 13.09
CA MET A 30 -5.04 -11.27 13.73
C MET A 30 -4.19 -12.45 13.28
N PRO A 31 -4.23 -13.61 13.99
CA PRO A 31 -3.51 -14.81 13.58
C PRO A 31 -3.96 -15.34 12.21
N LEU A 32 -3.03 -15.99 11.49
CA LEU A 32 -3.20 -16.53 10.14
C LEU A 32 -4.53 -17.28 9.94
N ALA A 33 -4.89 -18.20 10.85
CA ALA A 33 -6.11 -19.00 10.71
C ALA A 33 -7.37 -18.12 10.68
N GLY A 34 -7.49 -17.20 11.63
CA GLY A 34 -8.62 -16.27 11.68
C GLY A 34 -8.66 -15.32 10.48
N ALA A 35 -7.48 -14.87 9.98
CA ALA A 35 -7.42 -14.04 8.79
C ALA A 35 -7.89 -14.79 7.53
N LEU A 36 -7.45 -16.04 7.35
CA LEU A 36 -7.90 -16.88 6.25
C LEU A 36 -9.40 -17.17 6.32
N ASP A 37 -9.92 -17.48 7.52
CA ASP A 37 -11.33 -17.74 7.70
C ASP A 37 -12.16 -16.47 7.39
N ARG A 38 -11.76 -15.31 7.91
CA ARG A 38 -12.45 -14.04 7.66
C ARG A 38 -12.44 -13.63 6.18
N LEU A 39 -11.29 -13.77 5.49
CA LEU A 39 -11.16 -13.39 4.09
C LEU A 39 -11.91 -14.35 3.14
N CYS A 40 -12.26 -15.54 3.62
CA CYS A 40 -13.02 -16.56 2.86
C CYS A 40 -14.48 -16.74 3.36
N ASP A 41 -14.90 -16.01 4.39
CA ASP A 41 -16.28 -16.04 4.88
C ASP A 41 -17.15 -15.06 4.06
N PRO A 42 -18.20 -15.56 3.37
CA PRO A 42 -19.09 -14.69 2.59
C PRO A 42 -19.80 -13.64 3.44
N ALA A 43 -20.04 -13.91 4.74
CA ALA A 43 -20.69 -12.95 5.63
C ALA A 43 -19.76 -11.78 6.04
N ALA A 44 -18.45 -11.92 5.87
CA ALA A 44 -17.49 -10.87 6.22
C ALA A 44 -17.40 -9.77 5.17
N GLU A 45 -17.79 -10.05 3.91
CA GLU A 45 -17.74 -9.12 2.77
C GLU A 45 -16.38 -8.41 2.59
N VAL A 46 -15.29 -9.12 2.92
CA VAL A 46 -13.91 -8.67 2.74
C VAL A 46 -13.06 -9.77 2.11
N SER A 47 -12.05 -9.40 1.35
CA SER A 47 -11.08 -10.33 0.77
C SER A 47 -9.78 -9.61 0.43
N ALA A 48 -8.77 -10.35 0.00
CA ALA A 48 -7.55 -9.85 -0.64
C ALA A 48 -7.17 -10.80 -1.78
N HIS A 49 -6.28 -10.39 -2.67
CA HIS A 49 -5.80 -11.30 -3.72
C HIS A 49 -4.83 -12.33 -3.13
N TYR A 50 -3.99 -11.87 -2.20
CA TYR A 50 -2.99 -12.71 -1.56
C TYR A 50 -2.96 -12.50 -0.05
N LEU A 51 -2.57 -13.55 0.68
CA LEU A 51 -2.17 -13.48 2.08
C LEU A 51 -0.83 -14.20 2.23
N ILE A 52 0.15 -13.55 2.90
CA ILE A 52 1.47 -14.13 3.18
C ILE A 52 1.60 -14.40 4.65
N ALA A 53 1.81 -15.68 4.99
CA ALA A 53 2.02 -16.14 6.36
C ALA A 53 3.41 -15.75 6.88
N ARG A 54 3.61 -15.74 8.21
CA ARG A 54 4.90 -15.47 8.87
C ARG A 54 6.05 -16.36 8.40
N ASP A 55 5.74 -17.60 8.03
CA ASP A 55 6.71 -18.59 7.54
C ASP A 55 7.03 -18.46 6.04
N GLY A 56 6.41 -17.48 5.37
CA GLY A 56 6.60 -17.21 3.94
C GLY A 56 5.68 -18.00 3.01
N ARG A 57 4.75 -18.81 3.52
CA ARG A 57 3.71 -19.42 2.66
C ARG A 57 2.81 -18.33 2.09
N VAL A 58 2.56 -18.40 0.79
CA VAL A 58 1.68 -17.47 0.07
C VAL A 58 0.37 -18.17 -0.24
N TYR A 59 -0.74 -17.57 0.18
CA TYR A 59 -2.09 -18.00 -0.19
C TYR A 59 -2.61 -17.08 -1.29
N HIS A 60 -3.18 -17.67 -2.35
CA HIS A 60 -3.86 -16.97 -3.43
C HIS A 60 -5.37 -17.15 -3.22
N LEU A 61 -6.07 -16.03 -2.96
CA LEU A 61 -7.46 -16.06 -2.50
C LEU A 61 -8.44 -15.57 -3.58
N VAL A 62 -8.05 -14.58 -4.38
CA VAL A 62 -8.85 -14.01 -5.47
C VAL A 62 -7.95 -13.86 -6.69
N ASP A 63 -8.44 -14.22 -7.87
CA ASP A 63 -7.70 -14.05 -9.13
C ASP A 63 -7.35 -12.56 -9.36
N GLU A 64 -6.16 -12.28 -9.88
CA GLU A 64 -5.71 -10.90 -10.14
C GLU A 64 -6.58 -10.18 -11.17
N ALA A 65 -7.27 -10.89 -12.06
CA ALA A 65 -8.22 -10.30 -13.01
C ALA A 65 -9.51 -9.81 -12.34
N GLU A 66 -9.85 -10.35 -11.17
CA GLU A 66 -11.05 -10.01 -10.42
C GLU A 66 -10.79 -8.87 -9.42
N ARG A 67 -11.86 -8.32 -8.89
CA ARG A 67 -11.87 -7.24 -7.89
C ARG A 67 -12.04 -7.82 -6.50
N ALA A 68 -10.97 -7.98 -5.74
CA ALA A 68 -11.05 -8.26 -4.31
C ALA A 68 -11.54 -7.04 -3.51
N TRP A 69 -12.05 -7.26 -2.28
CA TRP A 69 -12.66 -6.23 -1.43
C TRP A 69 -11.79 -5.94 -0.20
N HIS A 70 -10.68 -5.19 -0.39
CA HIS A 70 -9.67 -4.93 0.66
C HIS A 70 -9.48 -3.46 1.02
N ALA A 71 -9.74 -2.53 0.10
CA ALA A 71 -9.38 -1.12 0.27
C ALA A 71 -10.45 -0.29 1.00
N GLY A 72 -11.74 -0.59 0.77
CA GLY A 72 -12.83 0.24 1.27
C GLY A 72 -12.79 1.65 0.64
N ALA A 73 -13.27 2.65 1.38
CA ALA A 73 -13.25 4.05 0.96
C ALA A 73 -11.83 4.62 1.04
N GLY A 74 -11.43 5.39 0.02
CA GLY A 74 -10.13 6.07 -0.04
C GLY A 74 -9.74 6.37 -1.49
N CYS A 75 -8.56 6.97 -1.67
CA CYS A 75 -8.06 7.30 -3.00
C CYS A 75 -6.52 7.37 -3.03
N TRP A 76 -5.96 7.20 -4.23
CA TRP A 76 -4.55 7.48 -4.51
C TRP A 76 -4.45 8.19 -5.85
N GLY A 77 -3.98 9.43 -5.85
CA GLY A 77 -4.07 10.31 -7.02
C GLY A 77 -5.51 10.45 -7.50
N THR A 78 -5.75 10.19 -8.76
CA THR A 78 -7.09 10.21 -9.39
C THR A 78 -7.88 8.90 -9.21
N VAL A 79 -7.29 7.87 -8.57
CA VAL A 79 -7.94 6.57 -8.37
C VAL A 79 -8.83 6.58 -7.13
N GLY A 80 -10.16 6.68 -7.33
CA GLY A 80 -11.17 6.62 -6.25
C GLY A 80 -11.72 5.21 -5.98
N ASP A 81 -11.86 4.34 -7.00
CA ASP A 81 -12.20 2.92 -6.81
C ASP A 81 -10.90 2.08 -6.74
N VAL A 82 -10.25 2.16 -5.58
CA VAL A 82 -8.96 1.46 -5.37
C VAL A 82 -9.11 -0.05 -5.50
N ASN A 83 -10.23 -0.66 -5.07
CA ASN A 83 -10.46 -2.10 -5.25
C ASN A 83 -10.41 -2.53 -6.72
N SER A 84 -10.99 -1.72 -7.64
CA SER A 84 -10.96 -2.05 -9.07
C SER A 84 -9.60 -1.82 -9.74
N ARG A 85 -8.74 -0.99 -9.13
CA ARG A 85 -7.46 -0.58 -9.69
C ARG A 85 -6.25 -1.21 -8.96
N SER A 86 -6.47 -2.14 -8.01
CA SER A 86 -5.36 -2.66 -7.20
C SER A 86 -5.34 -4.18 -7.04
N ILE A 87 -4.17 -4.66 -6.65
CA ILE A 87 -3.94 -5.98 -6.07
C ILE A 87 -3.72 -5.78 -4.56
N GLY A 88 -4.59 -6.35 -3.71
CA GLY A 88 -4.44 -6.30 -2.26
C GLY A 88 -3.64 -7.49 -1.73
N ILE A 89 -2.66 -7.23 -0.86
CA ILE A 89 -1.80 -8.25 -0.24
C ILE A 89 -1.86 -8.10 1.27
N GLU A 90 -2.37 -9.11 1.96
CA GLU A 90 -2.40 -9.21 3.41
C GLU A 90 -1.13 -9.87 3.94
N LEU A 91 -0.59 -9.33 5.02
CA LEU A 91 0.63 -9.81 5.68
C LEU A 91 0.27 -10.28 7.09
N ASP A 92 0.60 -11.54 7.43
CA ASP A 92 0.36 -12.12 8.75
C ASP A 92 1.23 -11.41 9.81
N ASN A 93 0.70 -10.29 10.32
CA ASN A 93 1.32 -9.45 11.34
C ASN A 93 0.24 -8.75 12.16
N ARG A 94 0.52 -8.46 13.42
CA ARG A 94 -0.40 -7.78 14.33
C ARG A 94 -0.33 -6.26 14.27
N GLY A 95 0.69 -5.71 13.60
CA GLY A 95 0.94 -4.26 13.47
C GLY A 95 1.85 -3.68 14.56
N ASP A 96 2.08 -4.40 15.66
CA ASP A 96 2.87 -3.98 16.83
C ASP A 96 4.28 -4.61 16.89
N GLU A 97 4.62 -5.44 15.93
CA GLU A 97 5.89 -6.20 15.86
C GLU A 97 6.56 -6.07 14.47
N PRO A 98 7.87 -6.32 14.36
CA PRO A 98 8.55 -6.42 13.07
C PRO A 98 7.98 -7.55 12.22
N PHE A 99 8.00 -7.38 10.90
CA PHE A 99 7.59 -8.43 9.96
C PHE A 99 8.67 -9.51 9.85
N ALA A 100 8.25 -10.77 9.87
CA ALA A 100 9.16 -11.92 9.83
C ALA A 100 9.98 -11.96 8.53
N ALA A 101 11.25 -12.33 8.62
CA ALA A 101 12.15 -12.38 7.46
C ALA A 101 11.65 -13.30 6.33
N PRO A 102 11.10 -14.50 6.59
CA PRO A 102 10.52 -15.35 5.54
C PRO A 102 9.31 -14.71 4.85
N LEU A 103 8.44 -14.02 5.61
CA LEU A 103 7.31 -13.28 5.07
C LEU A 103 7.79 -12.17 4.13
N MET A 104 8.77 -11.36 4.55
CA MET A 104 9.32 -10.28 3.73
C MET A 104 9.99 -10.78 2.45
N ALA A 105 10.71 -11.90 2.51
CA ALA A 105 11.30 -12.52 1.33
C ALA A 105 10.23 -13.05 0.34
N ALA A 106 9.15 -13.64 0.86
CA ALA A 106 8.02 -14.08 0.04
C ALA A 106 7.27 -12.89 -0.58
N LEU A 107 7.12 -11.78 0.16
CA LEU A 107 6.54 -10.55 -0.34
C LEU A 107 7.38 -9.96 -1.49
N GLU A 108 8.70 -9.89 -1.35
CA GLU A 108 9.60 -9.40 -2.42
C GLU A 108 9.44 -10.23 -3.70
N ALA A 109 9.41 -11.55 -3.58
CA ALA A 109 9.22 -12.44 -4.73
C ALA A 109 7.83 -12.26 -5.38
N LEU A 110 6.77 -12.15 -4.57
CA LEU A 110 5.41 -11.93 -5.06
C LEU A 110 5.28 -10.58 -5.76
N LEU A 111 5.77 -9.50 -5.14
CA LEU A 111 5.75 -8.15 -5.70
C LEU A 111 6.44 -8.09 -7.06
N GLY A 112 7.64 -8.67 -7.19
CA GLY A 112 8.35 -8.72 -8.46
C GLY A 112 7.54 -9.40 -9.56
N GLY A 113 6.85 -10.51 -9.24
CA GLY A 113 5.98 -11.20 -10.16
C GLY A 113 4.73 -10.41 -10.57
N VAL A 114 4.03 -9.81 -9.60
CA VAL A 114 2.82 -8.99 -9.84
C VAL A 114 3.18 -7.75 -10.66
N MET A 115 4.21 -7.02 -10.24
CA MET A 115 4.67 -5.80 -10.94
C MET A 115 5.06 -6.09 -12.39
N ALA A 116 5.73 -7.21 -12.66
CA ALA A 116 6.09 -7.61 -14.02
C ALA A 116 4.85 -7.95 -14.87
N ARG A 117 3.87 -8.70 -14.33
CA ARG A 117 2.65 -9.09 -15.06
C ARG A 117 1.79 -7.89 -15.45
N TRP A 118 1.71 -6.90 -14.58
CA TRP A 118 0.82 -5.74 -14.76
C TRP A 118 1.55 -4.47 -15.16
N ALA A 119 2.88 -4.54 -15.42
CA ALA A 119 3.74 -3.40 -15.76
C ALA A 119 3.66 -2.25 -14.73
N MET A 120 3.57 -2.59 -13.43
CA MET A 120 3.45 -1.61 -12.34
C MET A 120 4.82 -1.06 -11.94
N PRO A 121 5.02 0.26 -11.93
CA PRO A 121 6.26 0.84 -11.42
C PRO A 121 6.29 0.86 -9.88
N PRO A 122 7.48 0.98 -9.24
CA PRO A 122 7.66 0.89 -7.78
C PRO A 122 6.84 1.91 -6.96
N GLU A 123 6.56 3.08 -7.49
CA GLU A 123 5.74 4.12 -6.85
C GLU A 123 4.26 3.74 -6.72
N ARG A 124 3.83 2.69 -7.43
CA ARG A 124 2.46 2.16 -7.37
C ARG A 124 2.27 1.11 -6.26
N VAL A 125 3.33 0.76 -5.53
CA VAL A 125 3.24 -0.08 -4.31
C VAL A 125 3.06 0.83 -3.11
N ILE A 126 1.87 0.81 -2.51
CA ILE A 126 1.45 1.70 -1.42
C ILE A 126 0.90 0.92 -0.22
N GLY A 127 0.80 1.59 0.93
CA GLY A 127 0.11 1.07 2.10
C GLY A 127 -1.37 1.45 2.11
N HIS A 128 -2.18 0.71 2.86
CA HIS A 128 -3.57 1.08 3.10
C HIS A 128 -3.68 2.45 3.77
N SER A 129 -2.75 2.77 4.68
CA SER A 129 -2.63 4.09 5.30
C SER A 129 -2.33 5.21 4.30
N ASP A 130 -1.65 4.94 3.18
CA ASP A 130 -1.37 5.94 2.16
C ASP A 130 -2.65 6.39 1.43
N MET A 131 -3.54 5.43 1.09
CA MET A 131 -4.76 5.72 0.35
C MET A 131 -5.98 6.07 1.24
N ALA A 132 -5.86 5.87 2.55
CA ALA A 132 -6.91 6.14 3.53
C ALA A 132 -6.35 6.73 4.84
N PRO A 133 -5.61 7.88 4.78
CA PRO A 133 -5.01 8.52 5.94
C PRO A 133 -6.01 8.76 7.08
N GLY A 134 -5.61 8.50 8.32
CA GLY A 134 -6.46 8.66 9.51
C GLY A 134 -7.54 7.58 9.68
N ARG A 135 -7.97 6.90 8.62
CA ARG A 135 -8.92 5.79 8.67
C ARG A 135 -8.22 4.44 8.84
N LYS A 136 -7.04 4.27 8.25
CA LYS A 136 -6.26 3.04 8.25
C LYS A 136 -4.80 3.31 8.64
N GLY A 137 -4.20 2.32 9.33
CA GLY A 137 -2.82 2.41 9.79
C GLY A 137 -1.90 1.30 9.25
N ASP A 138 -2.43 0.36 8.47
CA ASP A 138 -1.69 -0.76 7.91
C ASP A 138 -0.91 -0.36 6.63
N PRO A 139 0.26 -0.95 6.37
CA PRO A 139 0.98 -1.95 7.12
C PRO A 139 1.78 -1.40 8.33
N GLY A 140 1.68 -0.12 8.66
CA GLY A 140 2.16 0.50 9.88
C GLY A 140 3.65 0.83 9.91
N ARG A 141 4.07 1.48 11.03
CA ARG A 141 5.41 2.04 11.22
C ARG A 141 6.53 1.00 11.31
N ARG A 142 6.19 -0.28 11.58
CA ARG A 142 7.18 -1.37 11.71
C ARG A 142 7.43 -2.12 10.42
N PHE A 143 6.73 -1.76 9.33
CA PHE A 143 6.94 -2.33 8.01
C PHE A 143 8.19 -1.73 7.34
N ASP A 144 9.07 -2.58 6.81
CA ASP A 144 10.35 -2.15 6.23
C ASP A 144 10.22 -1.74 4.75
N TRP A 145 9.60 -0.57 4.54
CA TRP A 145 9.48 0.05 3.22
C TRP A 145 10.83 0.30 2.55
N ARG A 146 11.87 0.61 3.35
CA ARG A 146 13.20 0.88 2.82
C ARG A 146 13.85 -0.36 2.22
N ARG A 147 13.57 -1.53 2.78
CA ARG A 147 13.99 -2.81 2.22
C ARG A 147 13.40 -3.02 0.83
N LEU A 148 12.09 -2.83 0.65
CA LEU A 148 11.44 -2.93 -0.65
C LEU A 148 12.01 -1.92 -1.66
N ALA A 149 12.26 -0.69 -1.23
CA ALA A 149 12.84 0.33 -2.12
C ALA A 149 14.26 -0.01 -2.58
N ARG A 150 15.09 -0.63 -1.72
CA ARG A 150 16.42 -1.12 -2.10
C ARG A 150 16.38 -2.24 -3.12
N SER A 151 15.32 -3.02 -3.12
CA SER A 151 15.06 -4.09 -4.09
C SER A 151 14.33 -3.60 -5.36
N GLY A 152 14.09 -2.28 -5.50
CA GLY A 152 13.35 -1.72 -6.64
C GLY A 152 11.84 -2.02 -6.63
N LEU A 153 11.29 -2.47 -5.50
CA LEU A 153 9.88 -2.87 -5.35
C LEU A 153 9.01 -1.79 -4.69
N SER A 154 9.60 -0.68 -4.28
CA SER A 154 8.92 0.51 -3.76
C SER A 154 9.83 1.72 -3.94
N VAL A 155 9.42 2.89 -3.45
CA VAL A 155 10.19 4.12 -3.51
C VAL A 155 10.65 4.58 -2.12
N TRP A 156 11.74 5.33 -2.08
CA TRP A 156 12.27 5.95 -0.87
C TRP A 156 12.82 7.34 -1.19
N PRO A 157 12.59 8.36 -0.31
CA PRO A 157 13.12 9.68 -0.52
C PRO A 157 14.64 9.71 -0.38
N GLY A 158 15.28 10.55 -1.18
CA GLY A 158 16.67 10.93 -1.00
C GLY A 158 16.88 11.76 0.28
N PRO A 159 18.13 11.96 0.71
CA PRO A 159 18.43 12.85 1.81
C PRO A 159 18.08 14.29 1.43
N GLY A 160 17.53 15.05 2.38
CA GLY A 160 17.18 16.45 2.16
C GLY A 160 16.42 17.07 3.33
N SER A 161 16.42 18.38 3.37
CA SER A 161 15.62 19.16 4.30
C SER A 161 15.18 20.47 3.62
N ALA A 162 14.02 20.98 4.01
CA ALA A 162 13.51 22.29 3.59
C ALA A 162 12.76 22.94 4.74
N ALA A 163 12.62 24.26 4.73
CA ALA A 163 11.85 24.96 5.76
C ALA A 163 10.41 24.39 5.80
N PRO A 164 9.87 24.13 7.00
CA PRO A 164 8.50 23.65 7.14
C PRO A 164 7.49 24.66 6.58
N ASP A 165 6.71 24.22 5.59
CA ASP A 165 5.62 24.99 4.99
C ASP A 165 4.43 24.00 4.77
N PRO A 166 3.36 24.11 5.58
CA PRO A 166 2.21 23.22 5.46
C PRO A 166 1.53 23.26 4.09
N ALA A 167 1.46 24.43 3.45
CA ALA A 167 0.81 24.57 2.13
C ALA A 167 1.66 23.89 1.05
N ALA A 168 2.97 24.12 1.05
CA ALA A 168 3.89 23.48 0.12
C ALA A 168 3.97 21.95 0.36
N PHE A 169 3.95 21.50 1.63
CA PHE A 169 3.86 20.05 1.94
C PHE A 169 2.59 19.43 1.37
N ARG A 170 1.44 20.11 1.56
CA ARG A 170 0.15 19.65 1.02
C ARG A 170 0.18 19.52 -0.50
N ALA A 171 0.67 20.54 -1.19
CA ALA A 171 0.80 20.51 -2.65
C ALA A 171 1.73 19.38 -3.12
N ALA A 172 2.84 19.15 -2.45
CA ALA A 172 3.74 18.04 -2.74
C ALA A 172 3.09 16.67 -2.45
N ALA A 173 2.35 16.54 -1.34
CA ALA A 173 1.64 15.31 -0.99
C ALA A 173 0.58 14.95 -2.04
N LEU A 174 -0.20 15.92 -2.53
CA LEU A 174 -1.15 15.74 -3.62
C LEU A 174 -0.44 15.24 -4.89
N ARG A 175 0.67 15.87 -5.25
CA ARG A 175 1.45 15.47 -6.43
C ARG A 175 2.04 14.05 -6.30
N PHE A 176 2.40 13.62 -5.10
CA PHE A 176 2.88 12.27 -4.84
C PHE A 176 1.76 11.23 -4.87
N GLY A 177 0.52 11.59 -4.46
CA GLY A 177 -0.64 10.69 -4.57
C GLY A 177 -1.66 10.77 -3.43
N TYR A 178 -1.37 11.44 -2.33
CA TYR A 178 -2.34 11.61 -1.25
C TYR A 178 -3.57 12.40 -1.72
N GLY A 179 -4.76 11.98 -1.28
CA GLY A 179 -6.01 12.66 -1.67
C GLY A 179 -6.16 14.07 -1.06
N ALA A 180 -6.92 14.92 -1.76
CA ALA A 180 -7.12 16.31 -1.38
C ALA A 180 -7.96 16.50 -0.09
N ASP A 181 -8.89 15.59 0.17
CA ASP A 181 -9.90 15.75 1.24
C ASP A 181 -9.41 15.28 2.62
N TRP A 182 -8.23 14.68 2.72
CA TRP A 182 -7.69 14.19 3.97
C TRP A 182 -7.17 15.34 4.85
N PRO A 183 -7.39 15.30 6.19
CA PRO A 183 -6.77 16.25 7.11
C PRO A 183 -5.24 16.22 7.03
N MET A 184 -4.61 17.38 7.19
CA MET A 184 -3.15 17.52 7.05
C MET A 184 -2.36 16.66 8.04
N ASP A 185 -2.83 16.56 9.27
CA ASP A 185 -2.24 15.72 10.32
C ASP A 185 -2.33 14.22 10.00
N ALA A 186 -3.45 13.77 9.42
CA ALA A 186 -3.62 12.41 8.95
C ALA A 186 -2.67 12.08 7.79
N VAL A 187 -2.51 13.00 6.83
CA VAL A 187 -1.55 12.84 5.72
C VAL A 187 -0.10 12.81 6.24
N LEU A 188 0.25 13.70 7.17
CA LEU A 188 1.58 13.72 7.77
C LEU A 188 1.87 12.43 8.54
N ASP A 189 0.89 11.90 9.28
CA ASP A 189 1.04 10.63 10.00
C ASP A 189 1.21 9.45 9.04
N ALA A 190 0.38 9.30 8.01
CA ALA A 190 0.48 8.25 7.00
C ALA A 190 1.84 8.32 6.26
N PHE A 191 2.27 9.51 5.85
CA PHE A 191 3.57 9.74 5.26
C PHE A 191 4.72 9.29 6.19
N ARG A 192 4.65 9.66 7.48
CA ARG A 192 5.66 9.27 8.48
C ARG A 192 5.67 7.77 8.75
N GLN A 193 4.52 7.12 8.79
CA GLN A 193 4.45 5.65 8.92
C GLN A 193 5.29 4.95 7.86
N ARG A 194 5.29 5.46 6.65
CA ARG A 194 6.02 4.88 5.52
C ARG A 194 7.48 5.32 5.44
N PHE A 195 7.76 6.61 5.54
CA PHE A 195 9.06 7.18 5.17
C PHE A 195 9.90 7.66 6.36
N ARG A 196 9.27 7.97 7.49
CA ARG A 196 9.94 8.48 8.70
C ARG A 196 9.27 7.96 9.98
N PRO A 197 9.23 6.61 10.18
CA PRO A 197 8.44 6.00 11.26
C PRO A 197 8.82 6.42 12.68
N TRP A 198 10.01 6.99 12.87
CA TRP A 198 10.50 7.53 14.13
C TRP A 198 10.09 8.98 14.39
N ALA A 199 9.61 9.73 13.38
CA ALA A 199 9.32 11.14 13.50
C ALA A 199 7.99 11.39 14.22
N THR A 200 7.99 12.39 15.11
CA THR A 200 6.84 12.85 15.91
C THR A 200 6.74 14.37 15.91
N GLY A 201 5.69 14.93 16.51
CA GLY A 201 5.49 16.37 16.64
C GLY A 201 5.05 17.06 15.35
N PRO A 202 5.17 18.38 15.24
CA PRO A 202 4.74 19.14 14.07
C PRO A 202 5.55 18.81 12.80
N LEU A 203 5.11 19.32 11.65
CA LEU A 203 5.83 19.20 10.38
C LEU A 203 7.28 19.68 10.55
N SER A 204 8.24 18.83 10.20
CA SER A 204 9.67 19.11 10.34
C SER A 204 10.36 19.36 9.01
N ALA A 205 11.55 19.96 9.04
CA ALA A 205 12.38 20.19 7.85
C ALA A 205 12.71 18.89 7.09
N GLY A 206 12.88 17.77 7.83
CA GLY A 206 13.13 16.46 7.21
C GLY A 206 11.88 15.86 6.56
N ASP A 207 10.68 16.10 7.10
CA ASP A 207 9.42 15.70 6.43
C ASP A 207 9.27 16.47 5.13
N MET A 208 9.53 17.78 5.19
CA MET A 208 9.41 18.67 4.04
C MET A 208 10.36 18.27 2.92
N GLY A 209 11.65 18.07 3.21
CA GLY A 209 12.64 17.64 2.22
C GLY A 209 12.31 16.30 1.58
N ALA A 210 11.89 15.31 2.39
CA ALA A 210 11.51 14.00 1.90
C ALA A 210 10.27 14.04 1.00
N MET A 211 9.22 14.79 1.38
CA MET A 211 8.00 14.90 0.58
C MET A 211 8.26 15.62 -0.76
N LEU A 212 9.04 16.69 -0.76
CA LEU A 212 9.41 17.40 -1.98
C LEU A 212 10.19 16.51 -2.96
N ASP A 213 11.13 15.70 -2.44
CA ASP A 213 11.88 14.75 -3.28
C ASP A 213 10.98 13.68 -3.88
N LEU A 214 10.08 13.09 -3.09
CA LEU A 214 9.11 12.09 -3.57
C LEU A 214 8.20 12.69 -4.66
N ALA A 215 7.61 13.86 -4.41
CA ALA A 215 6.72 14.52 -5.37
C ALA A 215 7.42 14.90 -6.68
N ARG A 216 8.72 15.23 -6.61
CA ARG A 216 9.52 15.54 -7.81
C ARG A 216 9.85 14.30 -8.62
N ARG A 217 10.25 13.19 -7.97
CA ARG A 217 10.73 11.97 -8.62
C ARG A 217 9.62 11.01 -9.01
N PHE A 218 8.56 10.97 -8.23
CA PHE A 218 7.49 9.98 -8.31
C PHE A 218 6.08 10.63 -8.28
N PRO A 219 5.78 11.59 -9.17
CA PRO A 219 4.44 12.14 -9.23
C PRO A 219 3.46 11.03 -9.64
N VAL A 220 2.31 10.96 -8.94
CA VAL A 220 1.31 9.89 -9.14
C VAL A 220 0.70 9.91 -10.54
N ASP A 221 0.38 11.11 -11.02
CA ASP A 221 -0.15 11.34 -12.36
C ASP A 221 0.96 11.99 -13.20
N ARG A 222 1.74 11.17 -13.89
CA ARG A 222 2.73 11.63 -14.86
C ARG A 222 2.00 12.12 -16.09
N GLY A 223 1.62 13.40 -16.11
CA GLY A 223 0.97 14.14 -17.19
C GLY A 223 0.65 13.36 -18.47
N GLY A 224 -0.59 12.92 -18.63
CA GLY A 224 -1.17 12.59 -19.93
C GLY A 224 -0.72 11.28 -20.57
N ALA A 225 -1.16 10.16 -20.03
CA ALA A 225 -1.63 9.05 -20.83
C ALA A 225 -2.93 8.58 -20.18
N ALA A 226 -4.05 9.16 -20.63
CA ALA A 226 -5.34 8.50 -20.46
C ALA A 226 -5.24 7.18 -21.23
N PHE A 227 -5.30 6.06 -20.50
CA PHE A 227 -5.51 4.74 -21.09
C PHE A 227 -7.00 4.46 -21.18
#